data_4654ff7d1a0ed3edcf7cc071bea9178c
#
_entry.id   4654ff7d1a0ed3edcf7cc071bea9178c
#
_cell.length_a   1.000
_cell.length_b   1.000
_cell.length_c   1.000
_cell.angle_alpha   90.00
_cell.angle_beta   90.00
_cell.angle_gamma   90.00
#
_symmetry.space_group_name_H-M   'P 1'
#
loop_
_entity.id
_entity.type
_entity.pdbx_description
1 polymer ?
#
loop_
_entity_poly.entity_id
_entity_poly.type
_entity_poly.pdbx_seq_one_letter_code
_entity_poly.pdbx_strand_id
1 'polypeptide(L)'
;MKYFTKLILLIVIAALAAATVFVVRQRSAQQEAIAEKPKPRPSEPGIIRFAAGEPQLAAIRAEVVRVEPMPVADPVNGRFVYDENATSRITSPLLGRVITLRAGVGDRVSKGMVLLEIDSPDLATAEADLAKASSEELRKKLAYERTQRLYEHQVIARKELESAEADYQQVQADTRRASLRLRNLQASGHQNGKFLLRAPLSGVVVERNANPGQEVRPDLESPLFLISDISRLWVLVDVPEKSLANVHPGQRVTIDTDAYPDQHFVATVERIGVTVDPVTRRVQVRCTVANADGKLKPEMFARVSFLASGERRGIRVPNSALITEGIYT
;
A
#
# COMPACT_ATOMS: atom_id res chain seq x y z
N MET A 1 35.80 91.29 -57.90
CA MET A 1 35.11 90.70 -56.80
C MET A 1 33.73 90.05 -57.09
N LYS A 2 32.99 90.48 -58.11
CA LYS A 2 31.60 89.92 -58.39
C LYS A 2 31.60 88.46 -58.98
N TYR A 3 32.74 87.99 -59.59
CA TYR A 3 32.74 86.62 -60.17
C TYR A 3 33.15 85.53 -59.17
N PHE A 4 33.89 85.89 -58.16
CA PHE A 4 34.34 84.93 -57.12
C PHE A 4 33.17 84.51 -56.20
N THR A 5 32.32 85.42 -55.88
CA THR A 5 31.09 85.15 -55.09
C THR A 5 30.07 84.27 -55.84
N LYS A 6 29.96 84.45 -57.16
CA LYS A 6 29.08 83.56 -57.94
C LYS A 6 29.61 82.16 -58.09
N LEU A 7 30.93 81.98 -58.13
CA LEU A 7 31.54 80.66 -58.20
C LEU A 7 31.37 79.86 -56.87
N ILE A 8 31.54 80.56 -55.76
CA ILE A 8 31.31 79.95 -54.45
C ILE A 8 29.80 79.55 -54.23
N LEU A 9 28.90 80.39 -54.67
CA LEU A 9 27.47 80.12 -54.62
C LEU A 9 27.10 78.88 -55.46
N LEU A 10 27.73 78.71 -56.62
CA LEU A 10 27.49 77.59 -57.51
C LEU A 10 28.01 76.28 -56.95
N ILE A 11 29.22 76.29 -56.28
CA ILE A 11 29.79 75.15 -55.59
C ILE A 11 28.92 74.74 -54.38
N VAL A 12 28.41 75.68 -53.58
CA VAL A 12 27.55 75.39 -52.45
C VAL A 12 26.20 74.78 -52.91
N ILE A 13 25.64 75.33 -54.03
CA ILE A 13 24.39 74.73 -54.57
C ILE A 13 24.66 73.30 -55.12
N ALA A 14 25.77 73.08 -55.80
CA ALA A 14 26.15 71.70 -56.22
C ALA A 14 26.39 70.74 -55.09
N ALA A 15 27.05 71.22 -54.03
CA ALA A 15 27.25 70.36 -52.79
C ALA A 15 25.90 70.07 -52.07
N LEU A 16 25.00 71.04 -52.02
CA LEU A 16 23.70 70.79 -51.45
C LEU A 16 22.82 69.86 -52.32
N ALA A 17 22.92 69.93 -53.61
CA ALA A 17 22.26 69.03 -54.54
C ALA A 17 22.82 67.60 -54.45
N ALA A 18 24.18 67.45 -54.31
CA ALA A 18 24.80 66.15 -54.10
C ALA A 18 24.41 65.55 -52.75
N ALA A 19 24.36 66.36 -51.70
CA ALA A 19 23.92 65.89 -50.35
C ALA A 19 22.46 65.43 -50.33
N THR A 20 21.57 66.18 -51.03
CA THR A 20 20.16 65.76 -51.15
C THR A 20 19.98 64.46 -51.95
N VAL A 21 20.69 64.29 -53.02
CA VAL A 21 20.68 63.05 -53.82
C VAL A 21 21.27 61.90 -53.02
N PHE A 22 22.30 62.11 -52.19
CA PHE A 22 22.86 61.10 -51.31
C PHE A 22 21.87 60.64 -50.19
N VAL A 23 21.20 61.62 -49.54
CA VAL A 23 20.20 61.35 -48.51
C VAL A 23 18.99 60.63 -49.11
N VAL A 24 18.54 61.03 -50.30
CA VAL A 24 17.42 60.35 -50.99
C VAL A 24 17.79 58.93 -51.38
N ARG A 25 19.02 58.68 -51.88
CA ARG A 25 19.50 57.31 -52.16
C ARG A 25 19.65 56.45 -50.91
N GLN A 26 20.09 57.05 -49.81
CA GLN A 26 20.21 56.30 -48.54
C GLN A 26 18.84 55.95 -47.99
N ARG A 27 17.85 56.83 -48.13
CA ARG A 27 16.45 56.56 -47.72
C ARG A 27 15.76 55.53 -48.61
N SER A 28 15.98 55.55 -49.92
CA SER A 28 15.43 54.53 -50.83
C SER A 28 16.09 53.15 -50.60
N ALA A 29 17.38 53.08 -50.35
CA ALA A 29 18.02 51.83 -49.98
C ALA A 29 17.54 51.26 -48.61
N GLN A 30 17.24 52.13 -47.64
CA GLN A 30 16.63 51.70 -46.39
C GLN A 30 15.16 51.30 -46.56
N GLN A 31 14.39 51.88 -47.42
CA GLN A 31 13.04 51.48 -47.76
C GLN A 31 12.94 50.17 -48.51
N GLU A 32 13.90 49.90 -49.44
CA GLU A 32 14.00 48.59 -50.10
C GLU A 32 14.38 47.48 -49.13
N ALA A 33 15.29 47.75 -48.17
CA ALA A 33 15.65 46.77 -47.13
C ALA A 33 14.52 46.47 -46.13
N ILE A 34 13.54 47.36 -45.99
CA ILE A 34 12.35 47.18 -45.15
C ILE A 34 11.19 46.50 -45.92
N ALA A 35 11.20 46.57 -47.26
CA ALA A 35 10.11 46.05 -48.09
C ALA A 35 10.24 44.55 -48.43
N GLU A 36 11.35 43.92 -48.10
CA GLU A 36 11.58 42.48 -48.37
C GLU A 36 11.38 41.62 -47.13
N LYS A 37 10.34 41.85 -46.32
CA LYS A 37 9.76 40.82 -45.47
C LYS A 37 9.01 39.86 -46.39
N PRO A 38 9.36 38.58 -46.40
CA PRO A 38 8.64 37.61 -47.22
C PRO A 38 7.16 37.63 -46.81
N LYS A 39 6.30 37.90 -47.77
CA LYS A 39 4.85 37.79 -47.58
C LYS A 39 4.55 36.41 -47.00
N PRO A 40 3.80 36.33 -45.90
CA PRO A 40 3.40 35.01 -45.38
C PRO A 40 2.68 34.29 -46.52
N ARG A 41 3.23 33.16 -46.93
CA ARG A 41 2.52 32.26 -47.86
C ARG A 41 1.21 31.87 -47.17
N PRO A 42 0.08 31.80 -47.89
CA PRO A 42 -1.17 31.35 -47.31
C PRO A 42 -0.90 30.02 -46.62
N SER A 43 -1.13 29.95 -45.31
CA SER A 43 -1.02 28.74 -44.55
C SER A 43 -2.07 27.76 -45.06
N GLU A 44 -1.66 26.62 -45.58
CA GLU A 44 -2.59 25.53 -45.86
C GLU A 44 -3.29 25.21 -44.56
N PRO A 45 -4.61 25.11 -44.54
CA PRO A 45 -5.33 24.83 -43.32
C PRO A 45 -4.83 23.50 -42.67
N GLY A 46 -4.47 23.58 -41.40
CA GLY A 46 -3.96 22.43 -40.66
C GLY A 46 -2.41 22.24 -40.66
N ILE A 47 -1.63 23.14 -41.31
CA ILE A 47 -0.16 23.09 -41.32
C ILE A 47 0.42 24.31 -40.62
N ILE A 48 1.10 24.11 -39.48
CA ILE A 48 1.88 25.13 -38.80
C ILE A 48 3.35 24.94 -39.20
N ARG A 49 3.97 25.97 -39.81
CA ARG A 49 5.39 25.91 -40.18
C ARG A 49 6.22 26.85 -39.31
N PHE A 50 7.22 26.33 -38.68
CA PHE A 50 8.20 27.10 -37.91
C PHE A 50 9.50 27.26 -38.73
N ALA A 51 10.10 28.43 -38.71
CA ALA A 51 11.44 28.61 -39.26
C ALA A 51 12.50 27.97 -38.32
N ALA A 52 13.61 27.54 -38.91
CA ALA A 52 14.69 26.97 -38.13
C ALA A 52 15.23 28.01 -37.13
N GLY A 53 15.22 27.69 -35.81
CA GLY A 53 15.69 28.57 -34.73
C GLY A 53 14.64 29.45 -34.09
N GLU A 54 13.35 29.31 -34.41
CA GLU A 54 12.29 30.02 -33.70
C GLU A 54 12.17 29.53 -32.24
N PRO A 55 11.96 30.46 -31.25
CA PRO A 55 11.86 30.11 -29.83
C PRO A 55 10.74 29.11 -29.51
N GLN A 56 9.69 29.09 -30.34
CA GLN A 56 8.54 28.19 -30.17
C GLN A 56 8.93 26.71 -30.37
N LEU A 57 9.96 26.43 -31.18
CA LEU A 57 10.46 25.06 -31.39
C LEU A 57 11.04 24.44 -30.10
N ALA A 58 11.55 25.25 -29.18
CA ALA A 58 12.05 24.78 -27.90
C ALA A 58 10.94 24.28 -26.94
N ALA A 59 9.71 24.74 -27.16
CA ALA A 59 8.54 24.34 -26.39
C ALA A 59 7.84 23.08 -26.94
N ILE A 60 8.20 22.67 -28.18
CA ILE A 60 7.59 21.49 -28.84
C ILE A 60 8.42 20.25 -28.51
N ARG A 61 7.81 19.30 -27.81
CA ARG A 61 8.40 17.97 -27.58
C ARG A 61 7.65 16.95 -28.44
N ALA A 62 8.40 16.23 -29.27
CA ALA A 62 7.87 15.09 -30.01
C ALA A 62 8.11 13.80 -29.21
N GLU A 63 7.04 13.14 -28.81
CA GLU A 63 7.10 11.85 -28.10
C GLU A 63 6.47 10.76 -28.96
N VAL A 64 7.04 9.56 -28.88
CA VAL A 64 6.49 8.39 -29.56
C VAL A 64 5.29 7.90 -28.80
N VAL A 65 4.11 7.99 -29.39
CA VAL A 65 2.89 7.44 -28.81
C VAL A 65 2.83 5.93 -29.01
N ARG A 66 2.41 5.24 -27.95
CA ARG A 66 2.26 3.78 -27.98
C ARG A 66 0.79 3.41 -28.01
N VAL A 67 0.50 2.30 -28.67
CA VAL A 67 -0.85 1.70 -28.67
C VAL A 67 -1.00 0.92 -27.38
N GLU A 68 -1.89 1.36 -26.50
CA GLU A 68 -2.15 0.77 -25.20
C GLU A 68 -3.58 0.20 -25.11
N PRO A 69 -3.85 -0.73 -24.19
CA PRO A 69 -5.22 -1.16 -23.93
C PRO A 69 -6.08 0.03 -23.50
N MET A 70 -7.24 0.18 -24.12
CA MET A 70 -8.13 1.31 -23.85
C MET A 70 -8.87 1.11 -22.52
N PRO A 71 -8.95 2.09 -21.62
CA PRO A 71 -9.78 2.00 -20.44
C PRO A 71 -11.27 1.96 -20.82
N VAL A 72 -12.07 1.19 -20.07
CA VAL A 72 -13.52 0.99 -20.33
C VAL A 72 -14.35 2.13 -19.78
N ALA A 73 -13.82 2.84 -18.78
CA ALA A 73 -14.49 3.93 -18.07
C ALA A 73 -13.46 4.94 -17.55
N ASP A 74 -13.96 6.10 -17.13
CA ASP A 74 -13.12 7.07 -16.43
C ASP A 74 -12.44 6.44 -15.22
N PRO A 75 -11.23 6.90 -14.86
CA PRO A 75 -10.53 6.41 -13.68
C PRO A 75 -11.38 6.57 -12.42
N VAL A 76 -11.45 5.53 -11.61
CA VAL A 76 -12.22 5.48 -10.38
C VAL A 76 -11.29 5.55 -9.19
N ASN A 77 -11.70 6.29 -8.14
CA ASN A 77 -10.91 6.39 -6.94
C ASN A 77 -10.95 5.08 -6.14
N GLY A 78 -9.80 4.74 -5.58
CA GLY A 78 -9.62 3.63 -4.68
C GLY A 78 -8.58 3.95 -3.60
N ARG A 79 -8.41 3.03 -2.67
CA ARG A 79 -7.37 3.11 -1.65
C ARG A 79 -6.70 1.75 -1.48
N PHE A 80 -5.41 1.78 -1.19
CA PHE A 80 -4.68 0.58 -0.82
C PHE A 80 -5.03 0.19 0.60
N VAL A 81 -5.23 -1.10 0.83
CA VAL A 81 -5.46 -1.67 2.17
C VAL A 81 -4.64 -2.95 2.32
N TYR A 82 -4.47 -3.39 3.56
CA TYR A 82 -3.85 -4.69 3.81
C TYR A 82 -4.68 -5.83 3.21
N ASP A 83 -4.01 -6.90 2.79
CA ASP A 83 -4.66 -8.17 2.54
C ASP A 83 -5.04 -8.78 3.90
N GLU A 84 -6.33 -8.72 4.26
CA GLU A 84 -6.83 -9.22 5.54
C GLU A 84 -6.56 -10.73 5.73
N ASN A 85 -6.43 -11.49 4.62
CA ASN A 85 -6.08 -12.91 4.69
C ASN A 85 -4.61 -13.14 5.10
N ALA A 86 -3.76 -12.14 4.90
CA ALA A 86 -2.34 -12.14 5.23
C ALA A 86 -2.00 -11.17 6.37
N THR A 87 -3.02 -10.74 7.13
CA THR A 87 -2.90 -9.79 8.24
C THR A 87 -3.39 -10.41 9.53
N SER A 88 -2.69 -10.17 10.62
CA SER A 88 -3.08 -10.63 11.94
C SER A 88 -3.06 -9.49 12.96
N ARG A 89 -4.20 -9.32 13.65
CA ARG A 89 -4.35 -8.44 14.81
C ARG A 89 -4.12 -9.29 16.06
N ILE A 90 -3.04 -9.03 16.76
CA ILE A 90 -2.58 -9.85 17.88
C ILE A 90 -2.95 -9.15 19.19
N THR A 91 -3.77 -9.81 19.99
CA THR A 91 -4.19 -9.38 21.34
C THR A 91 -3.53 -10.28 22.38
N SER A 92 -3.60 -9.88 23.66
CA SER A 92 -3.19 -10.74 24.76
C SER A 92 -4.29 -11.76 25.06
N PRO A 93 -3.99 -13.06 25.15
CA PRO A 93 -4.98 -14.05 25.55
C PRO A 93 -5.19 -14.12 27.08
N LEU A 94 -4.40 -13.38 27.87
CA LEU A 94 -4.42 -13.41 29.32
C LEU A 94 -4.13 -12.02 29.92
N LEU A 95 -4.49 -11.87 31.19
CA LEU A 95 -4.14 -10.72 32.00
C LEU A 95 -2.67 -10.79 32.41
N GLY A 96 -1.97 -9.65 32.32
CA GLY A 96 -0.58 -9.56 32.77
C GLY A 96 0.06 -8.22 32.46
N ARG A 97 1.35 -8.13 32.73
CA ARG A 97 2.18 -6.94 32.48
C ARG A 97 3.29 -7.24 31.47
N VAL A 98 3.44 -6.35 30.49
CA VAL A 98 4.53 -6.45 29.51
C VAL A 98 5.88 -6.22 30.21
N ILE A 99 6.77 -7.24 30.15
CA ILE A 99 8.13 -7.14 30.73
C ILE A 99 9.10 -6.65 29.65
N THR A 100 9.11 -7.31 28.51
CA THR A 100 10.10 -7.09 27.45
C THR A 100 9.43 -7.06 26.10
N LEU A 101 9.84 -6.08 25.28
CA LEU A 101 9.49 -6.01 23.86
C LEU A 101 10.67 -6.53 23.02
N ARG A 102 10.37 -7.38 22.04
CA ARG A 102 11.36 -7.97 21.13
C ARG A 102 11.16 -7.58 19.67
N ALA A 103 10.03 -6.93 19.35
CA ALA A 103 9.74 -6.47 17.99
C ALA A 103 9.19 -5.03 18.02
N GLY A 104 9.63 -4.23 17.07
CA GLY A 104 9.21 -2.85 16.83
C GLY A 104 8.46 -2.69 15.51
N VAL A 105 7.87 -1.50 15.30
CA VAL A 105 7.24 -1.15 14.02
C VAL A 105 8.29 -1.13 12.91
N GLY A 106 7.99 -1.78 11.78
CA GLY A 106 8.89 -1.92 10.64
C GLY A 106 9.72 -3.21 10.65
N ASP A 107 9.79 -3.94 11.77
CA ASP A 107 10.56 -5.17 11.86
C ASP A 107 9.90 -6.29 11.06
N ARG A 108 10.72 -7.09 10.39
CA ARG A 108 10.30 -8.34 9.76
C ARG A 108 10.30 -9.46 10.80
N VAL A 109 9.18 -10.15 10.90
CA VAL A 109 9.00 -11.26 11.82
C VAL A 109 8.63 -12.53 11.08
N SER A 110 9.11 -13.67 11.58
CA SER A 110 8.74 -15.00 11.10
C SER A 110 7.66 -15.60 11.99
N LYS A 111 6.82 -16.47 11.44
CA LYS A 111 5.83 -17.24 12.20
C LYS A 111 6.50 -17.95 13.39
N GLY A 112 5.96 -17.76 14.60
CA GLY A 112 6.48 -18.30 15.85
C GLY A 112 7.54 -17.44 16.55
N MET A 113 8.03 -16.35 15.92
CA MET A 113 8.96 -15.41 16.55
C MET A 113 8.30 -14.74 17.76
N VAL A 114 9.05 -14.58 18.85
CA VAL A 114 8.59 -13.91 20.07
C VAL A 114 8.53 -12.40 19.82
N LEU A 115 7.37 -11.78 20.07
CA LEU A 115 7.13 -10.34 19.91
C LEU A 115 7.33 -9.60 21.23
N LEU A 116 6.82 -10.17 22.33
CA LEU A 116 6.97 -9.65 23.67
C LEU A 116 6.79 -10.73 24.73
N GLU A 117 7.19 -10.40 25.96
CA GLU A 117 7.00 -11.23 27.16
C GLU A 117 6.00 -10.55 28.10
N ILE A 118 5.05 -11.33 28.62
CA ILE A 118 4.04 -10.89 29.59
C ILE A 118 4.26 -11.67 30.88
N ASP A 119 4.31 -10.98 32.02
CA ASP A 119 4.21 -11.57 33.35
C ASP A 119 2.75 -11.71 33.73
N SER A 120 2.28 -12.94 33.93
CA SER A 120 0.87 -13.23 34.18
C SER A 120 0.69 -14.03 35.48
N PRO A 121 0.02 -13.43 36.49
CA PRO A 121 -0.34 -14.14 37.72
C PRO A 121 -1.23 -15.35 37.46
N ASP A 122 -2.13 -15.28 36.46
CA ASP A 122 -3.04 -16.39 36.11
C ASP A 122 -2.26 -17.59 35.58
N LEU A 123 -1.22 -17.32 34.76
CA LEU A 123 -0.34 -18.36 34.25
C LEU A 123 0.48 -18.98 35.38
N ALA A 124 1.07 -18.17 36.25
CA ALA A 124 1.84 -18.65 37.39
C ALA A 124 0.98 -19.53 38.32
N THR A 125 -0.27 -19.14 38.55
CA THR A 125 -1.23 -19.93 39.34
C THR A 125 -1.56 -21.26 38.65
N ALA A 126 -1.82 -21.25 37.34
CA ALA A 126 -2.11 -22.47 36.60
C ALA A 126 -0.92 -23.45 36.55
N GLU A 127 0.31 -22.93 36.44
CA GLU A 127 1.53 -23.72 36.53
C GLU A 127 1.71 -24.37 37.91
N ALA A 128 1.47 -23.61 38.99
CA ALA A 128 1.55 -24.10 40.35
C ALA A 128 0.45 -25.15 40.63
N ASP A 129 -0.78 -24.93 40.15
CA ASP A 129 -1.89 -25.89 40.25
C ASP A 129 -1.54 -27.22 39.56
N LEU A 130 -0.95 -27.17 38.35
CA LEU A 130 -0.53 -28.36 37.63
C LEU A 130 0.61 -29.10 38.36
N ALA A 131 1.60 -28.37 38.85
CA ALA A 131 2.70 -28.97 39.61
C ALA A 131 2.21 -29.67 40.89
N LYS A 132 1.26 -29.03 41.61
CA LYS A 132 0.61 -29.63 42.80
C LYS A 132 -0.19 -30.89 42.45
N ALA A 133 -1.03 -30.82 41.41
CA ALA A 133 -1.86 -31.94 40.97
C ALA A 133 -0.98 -33.13 40.51
N SER A 134 0.09 -32.87 39.74
CA SER A 134 1.01 -33.88 39.25
C SER A 134 1.76 -34.58 40.42
N SER A 135 2.15 -33.82 41.44
CA SER A 135 2.80 -34.37 42.63
C SER A 135 1.86 -35.30 43.42
N GLU A 136 0.60 -34.88 43.55
CA GLU A 136 -0.42 -35.67 44.22
C GLU A 136 -0.81 -36.93 43.44
N GLU A 137 -0.87 -36.86 42.12
CA GLU A 137 -1.11 -37.98 41.24
C GLU A 137 0.03 -39.04 41.41
N LEU A 138 1.29 -38.58 41.38
CA LEU A 138 2.43 -39.49 41.61
C LEU A 138 2.32 -40.16 42.97
N ARG A 139 1.98 -39.43 44.03
CA ARG A 139 1.83 -39.95 45.36
C ARG A 139 0.72 -41.04 45.44
N LYS A 140 -0.45 -40.78 44.89
CA LYS A 140 -1.59 -41.69 44.85
C LYS A 140 -1.32 -42.91 43.94
N LYS A 141 -0.64 -42.72 42.83
CA LYS A 141 -0.19 -43.78 41.92
C LYS A 141 0.69 -44.79 42.67
N LEU A 142 1.71 -44.32 43.38
CA LEU A 142 2.62 -45.16 44.14
C LEU A 142 1.90 -45.89 45.29
N ALA A 143 0.89 -45.25 45.90
CA ALA A 143 0.05 -45.86 46.90
C ALA A 143 -0.80 -47.00 46.29
N TYR A 144 -1.47 -46.75 45.18
CA TYR A 144 -2.26 -47.72 44.43
C TYR A 144 -1.40 -48.94 44.01
N GLU A 145 -0.26 -48.71 43.40
CA GLU A 145 0.67 -49.78 42.97
C GLU A 145 1.16 -50.62 44.15
N ARG A 146 1.38 -50.03 45.30
CA ARG A 146 1.74 -50.76 46.55
C ARG A 146 0.55 -51.62 47.04
N THR A 147 -0.64 -51.04 47.08
CA THR A 147 -1.88 -51.69 47.50
C THR A 147 -2.23 -52.84 46.56
N GLN A 148 -2.05 -52.68 45.27
CA GLN A 148 -2.24 -53.73 44.27
C GLN A 148 -1.30 -54.94 44.52
N ARG A 149 0.00 -54.72 44.77
CA ARG A 149 0.94 -55.81 45.10
C ARG A 149 0.56 -56.53 46.41
N LEU A 150 0.12 -55.81 47.46
CA LEU A 150 -0.33 -56.42 48.71
C LEU A 150 -1.58 -57.26 48.49
N TYR A 151 -2.49 -56.83 47.64
CA TYR A 151 -3.68 -57.60 47.31
C TYR A 151 -3.35 -58.88 46.53
N GLU A 152 -2.43 -58.83 45.55
CA GLU A 152 -1.94 -60.00 44.81
C GLU A 152 -1.36 -61.09 45.76
N HIS A 153 -0.75 -60.60 46.84
CA HIS A 153 -0.24 -61.52 47.91
C HIS A 153 -1.25 -61.84 48.99
N GLN A 154 -2.56 -61.45 48.79
CA GLN A 154 -3.67 -61.73 49.75
C GLN A 154 -3.44 -61.16 51.17
N VAL A 155 -2.69 -60.04 51.28
CA VAL A 155 -2.40 -59.35 52.55
C VAL A 155 -3.48 -58.39 52.95
N ILE A 156 -4.25 -57.84 52.00
CA ILE A 156 -5.26 -56.84 52.22
C ILE A 156 -6.60 -57.22 51.60
N ALA A 157 -7.71 -56.56 52.07
CA ALA A 157 -9.04 -56.77 51.53
C ALA A 157 -9.23 -56.06 50.19
N ARG A 158 -10.11 -56.60 49.32
CA ARG A 158 -10.46 -56.01 48.02
C ARG A 158 -10.98 -54.57 48.14
N LYS A 159 -11.70 -54.23 49.18
CA LYS A 159 -12.20 -52.86 49.46
C LYS A 159 -11.06 -51.85 49.55
N GLU A 160 -9.92 -52.21 50.10
CA GLU A 160 -8.76 -51.29 50.19
C GLU A 160 -8.13 -51.01 48.82
N LEU A 161 -8.06 -52.05 47.94
CA LEU A 161 -7.62 -51.89 46.59
C LEU A 161 -8.57 -50.98 45.81
N GLU A 162 -9.88 -51.22 45.85
CA GLU A 162 -10.87 -50.40 45.17
C GLU A 162 -10.85 -48.95 45.66
N SER A 163 -10.63 -48.70 46.96
CA SER A 163 -10.47 -47.36 47.52
C SER A 163 -9.22 -46.65 46.98
N ALA A 164 -8.07 -47.37 46.94
CA ALA A 164 -6.85 -46.78 46.41
C ALA A 164 -6.91 -46.51 44.90
N GLU A 165 -7.59 -47.36 44.15
CA GLU A 165 -7.88 -47.16 42.75
C GLU A 165 -8.76 -45.95 42.51
N ALA A 166 -9.87 -45.79 43.23
CA ALA A 166 -10.76 -44.64 43.13
C ALA A 166 -10.04 -43.32 43.46
N ASP A 167 -9.23 -43.32 44.51
CA ASP A 167 -8.39 -42.19 44.88
C ASP A 167 -7.40 -41.80 43.74
N TYR A 168 -6.76 -42.80 43.13
CA TYR A 168 -5.83 -42.55 42.00
C TYR A 168 -6.56 -42.00 40.77
N GLN A 169 -7.74 -42.57 40.44
CA GLN A 169 -8.54 -42.09 39.31
C GLN A 169 -9.00 -40.65 39.52
N GLN A 170 -9.37 -40.26 40.73
CA GLN A 170 -9.77 -38.90 41.06
C GLN A 170 -8.63 -37.90 40.84
N VAL A 171 -7.43 -38.15 41.38
CA VAL A 171 -6.29 -37.24 41.23
C VAL A 171 -5.79 -37.20 39.79
N GLN A 172 -5.91 -38.29 39.03
CA GLN A 172 -5.63 -38.29 37.58
C GLN A 172 -6.57 -37.36 36.82
N ALA A 173 -7.86 -37.34 37.17
CA ALA A 173 -8.81 -36.40 36.60
C ALA A 173 -8.50 -34.94 36.98
N ASP A 174 -8.00 -34.70 38.20
CA ASP A 174 -7.58 -33.38 38.67
C ASP A 174 -6.34 -32.89 37.91
N THR A 175 -5.34 -33.72 37.71
CA THR A 175 -4.15 -33.40 36.89
C THR A 175 -4.53 -33.11 35.45
N ARG A 176 -5.44 -33.91 34.88
CA ARG A 176 -5.95 -33.67 33.53
C ARG A 176 -6.66 -32.32 33.44
N ARG A 177 -7.48 -31.95 34.43
CA ARG A 177 -8.15 -30.64 34.47
C ARG A 177 -7.14 -29.48 34.53
N ALA A 178 -6.14 -29.56 35.42
CA ALA A 178 -5.09 -28.57 35.55
C ALA A 178 -4.27 -28.42 34.26
N SER A 179 -3.92 -29.55 33.61
CA SER A 179 -3.21 -29.53 32.33
C SER A 179 -4.01 -28.91 31.19
N LEU A 180 -5.33 -29.15 31.14
CA LEU A 180 -6.24 -28.51 30.19
C LEU A 180 -6.34 -27.01 30.42
N ARG A 181 -6.43 -26.56 31.68
CA ARG A 181 -6.43 -25.14 32.02
C ARG A 181 -5.17 -24.43 31.52
N LEU A 182 -4.00 -25.02 31.82
CA LEU A 182 -2.72 -24.47 31.33
C LEU A 182 -2.63 -24.45 29.79
N ARG A 183 -3.12 -25.47 29.13
CA ARG A 183 -3.16 -25.56 27.67
C ARG A 183 -4.07 -24.50 27.05
N ASN A 184 -5.24 -24.26 27.66
CA ASN A 184 -6.19 -23.23 27.21
C ASN A 184 -5.62 -21.81 27.30
N LEU A 185 -4.68 -21.56 28.21
CA LEU A 185 -3.92 -20.31 28.27
C LEU A 185 -2.85 -20.21 27.17
N GLN A 186 -2.79 -21.18 26.23
CA GLN A 186 -1.79 -21.27 25.15
C GLN A 186 -0.34 -21.24 25.63
N ALA A 187 -0.12 -21.63 26.87
CA ALA A 187 1.15 -21.55 27.55
C ALA A 187 2.02 -22.81 27.31
N SER A 188 2.21 -23.21 26.05
CA SER A 188 3.11 -24.32 25.72
C SER A 188 4.58 -23.89 25.84
N GLY A 189 5.30 -24.48 26.80
CA GLY A 189 6.76 -24.28 26.94
C GLY A 189 7.18 -23.09 27.80
N HIS A 190 6.32 -22.59 28.71
CA HIS A 190 6.63 -21.49 29.62
C HIS A 190 6.93 -22.00 31.03
N GLN A 191 7.77 -21.25 31.72
CA GLN A 191 8.08 -21.47 33.14
C GLN A 191 8.03 -20.12 33.86
N ASN A 192 7.61 -20.17 35.15
CA ASN A 192 7.62 -19.02 36.04
C ASN A 192 6.64 -17.89 35.69
N GLY A 193 5.44 -18.19 35.20
CA GLY A 193 4.39 -17.20 34.96
C GLY A 193 4.64 -16.27 33.76
N LYS A 194 5.71 -16.51 32.98
CA LYS A 194 6.03 -15.67 31.81
C LYS A 194 5.41 -16.22 30.53
N PHE A 195 4.56 -15.43 29.92
CA PHE A 195 3.92 -15.74 28.65
C PHE A 195 4.66 -15.09 27.49
N LEU A 196 5.04 -15.88 26.46
CA LEU A 196 5.68 -15.38 25.26
C LEU A 196 4.66 -15.22 24.14
N LEU A 197 4.29 -13.97 23.84
CA LEU A 197 3.43 -13.66 22.72
C LEU A 197 4.20 -13.82 21.42
N ARG A 198 3.70 -14.67 20.52
CA ARG A 198 4.40 -15.05 19.28
C ARG A 198 3.61 -14.57 18.05
N ALA A 199 4.34 -14.33 16.97
CA ALA A 199 3.76 -14.01 15.66
C ALA A 199 3.04 -15.24 15.08
N PRO A 200 1.74 -15.14 14.73
CA PRO A 200 1.00 -16.26 14.13
C PRO A 200 1.31 -16.48 12.65
N LEU A 201 1.83 -15.44 11.99
CA LEU A 201 2.26 -15.47 10.59
C LEU A 201 3.58 -14.71 10.40
N SER A 202 4.22 -14.92 9.23
CA SER A 202 5.41 -14.15 8.83
C SER A 202 4.95 -12.88 8.12
N GLY A 203 5.63 -11.75 8.38
CA GLY A 203 5.29 -10.47 7.80
C GLY A 203 6.08 -9.32 8.39
N VAL A 204 5.55 -8.11 8.31
CA VAL A 204 6.12 -6.90 8.89
C VAL A 204 5.20 -6.41 10.01
N VAL A 205 5.79 -5.97 11.11
CA VAL A 205 5.05 -5.30 12.19
C VAL A 205 4.63 -3.92 11.70
N VAL A 206 3.35 -3.74 11.48
CA VAL A 206 2.78 -2.49 10.95
C VAL A 206 2.44 -1.52 12.06
N GLU A 207 1.82 -2.06 13.13
CA GLU A 207 1.45 -1.28 14.30
C GLU A 207 1.87 -2.02 15.57
N ARG A 208 2.22 -1.25 16.58
CA ARG A 208 2.54 -1.72 17.91
C ARG A 208 1.92 -0.78 18.96
N ASN A 209 0.99 -1.30 19.73
CA ASN A 209 0.31 -0.60 20.81
C ASN A 209 0.69 -1.17 22.18
N ALA A 210 1.80 -1.91 22.25
CA ALA A 210 2.33 -2.46 23.47
C ALA A 210 3.56 -1.65 23.93
N ASN A 211 3.62 -1.34 25.24
CA ASN A 211 4.74 -0.66 25.86
C ASN A 211 5.27 -1.45 27.07
N PRO A 212 6.56 -1.38 27.38
CA PRO A 212 7.11 -2.00 28.59
C PRO A 212 6.40 -1.48 29.85
N GLY A 213 6.06 -2.36 30.76
CA GLY A 213 5.36 -2.02 31.99
C GLY A 213 3.83 -1.86 31.85
N GLN A 214 3.30 -1.87 30.63
CA GLN A 214 1.88 -1.76 30.36
C GLN A 214 1.13 -3.02 30.84
N GLU A 215 -0.02 -2.83 31.46
CA GLU A 215 -0.95 -3.91 31.74
C GLU A 215 -1.74 -4.27 30.47
N VAL A 216 -1.84 -5.55 30.19
CA VAL A 216 -2.56 -6.10 29.03
C VAL A 216 -3.63 -7.08 29.50
N ARG A 217 -4.74 -7.12 28.74
CA ARG A 217 -5.91 -7.95 29.03
C ARG A 217 -6.54 -8.46 27.73
N PRO A 218 -7.29 -9.58 27.77
CA PRO A 218 -7.97 -10.11 26.59
C PRO A 218 -9.03 -9.19 25.99
N ASP A 219 -9.61 -8.30 26.80
CA ASP A 219 -10.70 -7.37 26.45
C ASP A 219 -10.23 -5.99 25.96
N LEU A 220 -8.94 -5.82 25.68
CA LEU A 220 -8.44 -4.58 25.09
C LEU A 220 -9.00 -4.38 23.67
N GLU A 221 -9.56 -3.19 23.43
CA GLU A 221 -10.12 -2.82 22.12
C GLU A 221 -9.07 -2.78 21.01
N SER A 222 -7.87 -2.34 21.34
CA SER A 222 -6.77 -2.23 20.36
C SER A 222 -5.85 -3.44 20.43
N PRO A 223 -5.47 -4.02 19.28
CA PRO A 223 -4.50 -5.09 19.24
C PRO A 223 -3.12 -4.60 19.70
N LEU A 224 -2.36 -5.46 20.36
CA LEU A 224 -0.98 -5.16 20.78
C LEU A 224 -0.04 -5.03 19.59
N PHE A 225 -0.26 -5.84 18.55
CA PHE A 225 0.47 -5.81 17.29
C PHE A 225 -0.47 -6.00 16.11
N LEU A 226 -0.17 -5.30 15.02
CA LEU A 226 -0.67 -5.60 13.69
C LEU A 226 0.49 -6.09 12.83
N ILE A 227 0.41 -7.33 12.36
CA ILE A 227 1.41 -7.93 11.47
C ILE A 227 0.74 -8.24 10.15
N SER A 228 1.37 -7.82 9.05
CA SER A 228 0.85 -8.06 7.70
C SER A 228 1.98 -8.44 6.74
N ASP A 229 1.67 -9.32 5.80
CA ASP A 229 2.50 -9.51 4.62
C ASP A 229 2.20 -8.40 3.61
N ILE A 230 3.08 -7.41 3.56
CA ILE A 230 2.93 -6.24 2.69
C ILE A 230 3.47 -6.46 1.26
N SER A 231 3.92 -7.67 0.92
CA SER A 231 4.37 -8.01 -0.45
C SER A 231 3.24 -8.00 -1.46
N ARG A 232 2.00 -8.06 -0.98
CA ARG A 232 0.76 -7.98 -1.73
C ARG A 232 -0.24 -7.14 -0.95
N LEU A 233 -0.91 -6.23 -1.65
CA LEU A 233 -1.94 -5.39 -1.07
C LEU A 233 -3.25 -5.55 -1.82
N TRP A 234 -4.33 -5.20 -1.17
CA TRP A 234 -5.61 -4.98 -1.82
C TRP A 234 -5.78 -3.50 -2.16
N VAL A 235 -6.54 -3.26 -3.21
CA VAL A 235 -7.06 -1.95 -3.57
C VAL A 235 -8.58 -2.05 -3.54
N LEU A 236 -9.19 -1.27 -2.67
CA LEU A 236 -10.64 -1.12 -2.62
C LEU A 236 -11.03 0.04 -3.51
N VAL A 237 -11.85 -0.26 -4.51
CA VAL A 237 -12.27 0.68 -5.55
C VAL A 237 -13.78 0.87 -5.47
N ASP A 238 -14.23 2.10 -5.37
CA ASP A 238 -15.65 2.43 -5.28
C ASP A 238 -16.24 2.71 -6.65
N VAL A 239 -16.71 1.67 -7.33
CA VAL A 239 -17.20 1.70 -8.71
C VAL A 239 -18.65 2.18 -8.76
N PRO A 240 -18.98 3.23 -9.55
CA PRO A 240 -20.35 3.66 -9.77
C PRO A 240 -21.21 2.56 -10.40
N GLU A 241 -22.49 2.45 -9.97
CA GLU A 241 -23.44 1.44 -10.45
C GLU A 241 -23.52 1.38 -12.00
N LYS A 242 -23.52 2.54 -12.67
CA LYS A 242 -23.57 2.64 -14.15
C LYS A 242 -22.38 2.00 -14.86
N SER A 243 -21.24 1.84 -14.17
CA SER A 243 -20.00 1.29 -14.74
C SER A 243 -19.80 -0.19 -14.39
N LEU A 244 -20.65 -0.73 -13.50
CA LEU A 244 -20.47 -2.06 -12.94
C LEU A 244 -20.59 -3.18 -14.00
N ALA A 245 -21.43 -2.99 -15.02
CA ALA A 245 -21.60 -3.96 -16.12
C ALA A 245 -20.31 -4.25 -16.89
N ASN A 246 -19.32 -3.34 -16.83
CA ASN A 246 -18.04 -3.46 -17.52
C ASN A 246 -16.91 -3.98 -16.62
N VAL A 247 -17.22 -4.36 -15.37
CA VAL A 247 -16.23 -4.86 -14.41
C VAL A 247 -16.47 -6.34 -14.15
N HIS A 248 -15.42 -7.14 -14.34
CA HIS A 248 -15.49 -8.58 -14.18
C HIS A 248 -14.35 -9.12 -13.31
N PRO A 249 -14.58 -10.18 -12.52
CA PRO A 249 -13.50 -10.88 -11.83
C PRO A 249 -12.42 -11.36 -12.82
N GLY A 250 -11.15 -11.23 -12.44
CA GLY A 250 -10.01 -11.55 -13.29
C GLY A 250 -9.60 -10.46 -14.28
N GLN A 251 -10.38 -9.38 -14.40
CA GLN A 251 -10.06 -8.25 -15.27
C GLN A 251 -8.81 -7.52 -14.77
N ARG A 252 -7.93 -7.13 -15.70
CA ARG A 252 -6.76 -6.30 -15.39
C ARG A 252 -7.16 -4.85 -15.21
N VAL A 253 -6.54 -4.20 -14.25
CA VAL A 253 -6.69 -2.78 -13.97
C VAL A 253 -5.32 -2.12 -13.89
N THR A 254 -5.24 -0.87 -14.31
CA THR A 254 -4.05 -0.04 -14.13
C THR A 254 -4.32 0.89 -12.95
N ILE A 255 -3.33 1.04 -12.09
CA ILE A 255 -3.39 1.87 -10.90
C ILE A 255 -2.34 2.95 -11.01
N ASP A 256 -2.78 4.19 -10.89
CA ASP A 256 -1.95 5.38 -10.81
C ASP A 256 -2.01 5.93 -9.38
N THR A 257 -0.90 6.38 -8.84
CA THR A 257 -0.83 7.00 -7.51
C THR A 257 0.01 8.27 -7.57
N ASP A 258 -0.37 9.28 -6.81
CA ASP A 258 0.33 10.56 -6.79
C ASP A 258 1.73 10.46 -6.18
N ALA A 259 2.00 9.42 -5.38
CA ALA A 259 3.32 9.15 -4.84
C ALA A 259 4.35 8.72 -5.91
N TYR A 260 3.89 8.14 -7.02
CA TYR A 260 4.74 7.65 -8.12
C TYR A 260 4.08 8.00 -9.47
N PRO A 261 4.09 9.27 -9.90
CA PRO A 261 3.34 9.73 -11.08
C PRO A 261 3.79 9.09 -12.40
N ASP A 262 5.08 8.69 -12.48
CA ASP A 262 5.67 8.09 -13.68
C ASP A 262 5.58 6.54 -13.69
N GLN A 263 4.92 5.93 -12.69
CA GLN A 263 4.81 4.47 -12.55
C GLN A 263 3.36 4.04 -12.57
N HIS A 264 3.06 3.08 -13.43
CA HIS A 264 1.77 2.41 -13.50
C HIS A 264 1.87 1.04 -12.85
N PHE A 265 1.00 0.76 -11.89
CA PHE A 265 0.92 -0.54 -11.24
C PHE A 265 -0.21 -1.34 -11.85
N VAL A 266 0.03 -2.63 -12.10
CA VAL A 266 -0.99 -3.53 -12.63
C VAL A 266 -1.59 -4.33 -11.49
N ALA A 267 -2.91 -4.35 -11.43
CA ALA A 267 -3.66 -5.18 -10.50
C ALA A 267 -4.71 -6.02 -11.23
N THR A 268 -5.32 -6.92 -10.50
CA THR A 268 -6.38 -7.79 -11.02
C THR A 268 -7.61 -7.69 -10.12
N VAL A 269 -8.79 -7.58 -10.72
CA VAL A 269 -10.07 -7.64 -10.00
C VAL A 269 -10.22 -9.02 -9.38
N GLU A 270 -10.26 -9.08 -8.06
CA GLU A 270 -10.43 -10.34 -7.33
C GLU A 270 -11.89 -10.60 -7.02
N ARG A 271 -12.59 -9.58 -6.52
CA ARG A 271 -14.00 -9.71 -6.12
C ARG A 271 -14.77 -8.42 -6.32
N ILE A 272 -16.00 -8.56 -6.72
CA ILE A 272 -16.98 -7.47 -6.81
C ILE A 272 -17.94 -7.61 -5.62
N GLY A 273 -18.18 -6.51 -4.92
CA GLY A 273 -19.12 -6.47 -3.80
C GLY A 273 -20.54 -6.86 -4.22
N VAL A 274 -21.25 -7.52 -3.33
CA VAL A 274 -22.63 -7.98 -3.58
C VAL A 274 -23.70 -6.93 -3.24
N THR A 275 -23.29 -5.84 -2.60
CA THR A 275 -24.19 -4.77 -2.16
C THR A 275 -23.78 -3.43 -2.76
N VAL A 276 -24.76 -2.61 -3.08
CA VAL A 276 -24.58 -1.21 -3.46
C VAL A 276 -24.72 -0.36 -2.20
N ASP A 277 -23.78 0.52 -1.96
CA ASP A 277 -23.90 1.52 -0.89
C ASP A 277 -25.08 2.46 -1.20
N PRO A 278 -26.10 2.55 -0.32
CA PRO A 278 -27.33 3.28 -0.63
C PRO A 278 -27.13 4.80 -0.68
N VAL A 279 -26.08 5.32 -0.05
CA VAL A 279 -25.78 6.76 0.00
C VAL A 279 -24.98 7.20 -1.22
N THR A 280 -23.91 6.47 -1.53
CA THR A 280 -22.97 6.83 -2.59
C THR A 280 -23.33 6.23 -3.95
N ARG A 281 -24.24 5.24 -4.01
CA ARG A 281 -24.59 4.47 -5.20
C ARG A 281 -23.37 3.82 -5.86
N ARG A 282 -22.44 3.31 -5.04
CA ARG A 282 -21.22 2.66 -5.48
C ARG A 282 -21.16 1.22 -4.97
N VAL A 283 -20.48 0.39 -5.74
CA VAL A 283 -20.15 -0.99 -5.37
C VAL A 283 -18.65 -1.06 -5.11
N GLN A 284 -18.28 -1.61 -3.97
CA GLN A 284 -16.87 -1.81 -3.64
C GLN A 284 -16.31 -2.99 -4.41
N VAL A 285 -15.30 -2.75 -5.20
CA VAL A 285 -14.55 -3.75 -5.97
C VAL A 285 -13.17 -3.92 -5.35
N ARG A 286 -12.80 -5.15 -5.05
CA ARG A 286 -11.49 -5.50 -4.52
C ARG A 286 -10.57 -5.97 -5.63
N CYS A 287 -9.44 -5.30 -5.76
CA CYS A 287 -8.37 -5.66 -6.67
C CYS A 287 -7.13 -6.08 -5.88
N THR A 288 -6.35 -7.01 -6.41
CA THR A 288 -5.08 -7.46 -5.80
C THR A 288 -3.91 -6.92 -6.61
N VAL A 289 -2.94 -6.31 -5.93
CA VAL A 289 -1.72 -5.75 -6.52
C VAL A 289 -0.48 -6.34 -5.85
N ALA A 290 0.53 -6.68 -6.66
CA ALA A 290 1.84 -7.08 -6.16
C ALA A 290 2.61 -5.85 -5.67
N ASN A 291 3.30 -5.98 -4.53
CA ASN A 291 4.09 -4.92 -3.90
C ASN A 291 5.43 -5.46 -3.38
N ALA A 292 6.14 -6.23 -4.23
CA ALA A 292 7.41 -6.84 -3.86
C ALA A 292 8.47 -5.80 -3.43
N ASP A 293 8.46 -4.63 -4.05
CA ASP A 293 9.38 -3.53 -3.77
C ASP A 293 9.00 -2.74 -2.50
N GLY A 294 7.84 -3.00 -1.90
CA GLY A 294 7.33 -2.28 -0.71
C GLY A 294 7.06 -0.79 -0.95
N LYS A 295 6.92 -0.34 -2.20
CA LYS A 295 6.65 1.06 -2.57
C LYS A 295 5.25 1.49 -2.19
N LEU A 296 4.26 0.64 -2.46
CA LEU A 296 2.88 0.91 -2.13
C LEU A 296 2.68 0.75 -0.62
N LYS A 297 2.02 1.73 -0.03
CA LYS A 297 1.68 1.71 1.40
C LYS A 297 0.17 1.64 1.56
N PRO A 298 -0.34 0.90 2.54
CA PRO A 298 -1.75 0.99 2.93
C PRO A 298 -2.16 2.43 3.20
N GLU A 299 -3.42 2.73 2.99
CA GLU A 299 -4.05 4.06 3.07
C GLU A 299 -3.59 5.08 2.00
N MET A 300 -2.68 4.73 1.08
CA MET A 300 -2.44 5.56 -0.09
C MET A 300 -3.67 5.59 -0.99
N PHE A 301 -3.92 6.74 -1.61
CA PHE A 301 -4.95 6.89 -2.64
C PHE A 301 -4.47 6.33 -3.98
N ALA A 302 -5.42 5.78 -4.72
CA ALA A 302 -5.22 5.19 -6.03
C ALA A 302 -6.27 5.68 -7.01
N ARG A 303 -5.88 5.91 -8.26
CA ARG A 303 -6.78 6.06 -9.39
C ARG A 303 -6.70 4.77 -10.20
N VAL A 304 -7.83 4.11 -10.33
CA VAL A 304 -7.93 2.79 -10.94
C VAL A 304 -8.65 2.87 -12.26
N SER A 305 -8.00 2.45 -13.32
CA SER A 305 -8.53 2.38 -14.69
C SER A 305 -8.79 0.92 -15.05
N PHE A 306 -10.04 0.58 -15.32
CA PHE A 306 -10.42 -0.76 -15.76
C PHE A 306 -10.10 -0.91 -17.25
N LEU A 307 -9.31 -1.91 -17.63
CA LEU A 307 -8.93 -2.15 -19.01
C LEU A 307 -10.04 -2.94 -19.73
N ALA A 308 -10.29 -2.61 -21.00
CA ALA A 308 -11.26 -3.35 -21.79
C ALA A 308 -10.85 -4.83 -21.91
N SER A 309 -11.81 -5.72 -21.70
CA SER A 309 -11.66 -7.14 -22.02
C SER A 309 -11.72 -7.26 -23.54
N GLY A 310 -10.57 -7.48 -24.21
CA GLY A 310 -10.51 -7.66 -25.68
C GLY A 310 -9.54 -6.69 -26.37
N GLU A 311 -9.52 -6.74 -27.70
CA GLU A 311 -8.54 -6.06 -28.57
C GLU A 311 -8.73 -4.53 -28.72
N ARG A 312 -9.56 -3.89 -27.90
CA ARG A 312 -9.70 -2.43 -27.97
C ARG A 312 -8.41 -1.75 -27.50
N ARG A 313 -7.64 -1.32 -28.46
CA ARG A 313 -6.43 -0.55 -28.26
C ARG A 313 -6.66 0.87 -28.72
N GLY A 314 -6.09 1.82 -28.01
CA GLY A 314 -6.12 3.23 -28.32
C GLY A 314 -4.75 3.86 -28.19
N ILE A 315 -4.61 5.06 -28.73
CA ILE A 315 -3.43 5.88 -28.53
C ILE A 315 -3.74 6.86 -27.41
N ARG A 316 -2.92 6.85 -26.37
CA ARG A 316 -3.02 7.82 -25.27
C ARG A 316 -2.23 9.06 -25.65
N VAL A 317 -2.90 10.20 -25.70
CA VAL A 317 -2.31 11.51 -26.02
C VAL A 317 -2.45 12.39 -24.78
N PRO A 318 -1.38 13.05 -24.30
CA PRO A 318 -1.47 14.03 -23.20
C PRO A 318 -2.37 15.20 -23.57
N ASN A 319 -3.13 15.73 -22.63
CA ASN A 319 -3.99 16.89 -22.86
C ASN A 319 -3.21 18.11 -23.37
N SER A 320 -1.92 18.23 -23.02
CA SER A 320 -1.03 19.28 -23.51
C SER A 320 -0.73 19.20 -25.02
N ALA A 321 -0.99 18.05 -25.64
CA ALA A 321 -0.84 17.87 -27.09
C ALA A 321 -2.14 18.14 -27.87
N LEU A 322 -3.24 18.42 -27.19
CA LEU A 322 -4.51 18.77 -27.81
C LEU A 322 -4.58 20.29 -28.03
N ILE A 323 -4.76 20.70 -29.27
CA ILE A 323 -4.99 22.09 -29.65
C ILE A 323 -6.48 22.22 -29.90
N THR A 324 -7.16 23.09 -29.13
CA THR A 324 -8.59 23.34 -29.24
C THR A 324 -8.79 24.61 -30.08
N GLU A 325 -9.44 24.53 -31.21
CA GLU A 325 -9.77 25.66 -32.07
C GLU A 325 -11.30 25.91 -32.02
N GLY A 326 -11.74 26.82 -31.14
CA GLY A 326 -13.15 27.13 -30.93
C GLY A 326 -13.98 25.98 -30.35
N ILE A 327 -15.04 25.58 -31.05
CA ILE A 327 -15.97 24.50 -30.65
C ILE A 327 -15.48 23.11 -31.09
N TYR A 328 -14.44 23.03 -31.89
CA TYR A 328 -13.86 21.78 -32.43
C TYR A 328 -12.57 21.48 -31.70
N THR A 329 -12.46 20.22 -31.26
CA THR A 329 -11.24 19.65 -30.67
C THR A 329 -10.52 18.82 -31.69
#